data_888199bc8415c197a97f0d745716fe70
#
_entry.id   888199bc8415c197a97f0d745716fe70
#
_cell.length_a   1.000
_cell.length_b   1.000
_cell.length_c   1.000
_cell.angle_alpha   90.00
_cell.angle_beta   90.00
_cell.angle_gamma   90.00
#
_symmetry.space_group_name_H-M   'P 1'
#
loop_
_entity.id
_entity.type
_entity.pdbx_description
1 polymer ?
#
loop_
_entity_poly.entity_id
_entity_poly.type
_entity_poly.pdbx_seq_one_letter_code
_entity_poly.pdbx_strand_id
1 'polypeptide(L)'
;MSTERISSSHEPFEQYRESYLTKVAEKLYQDPDHPKEKEPRSRSIVYVPYHGVSEHLQQNCPKIVFADSAGQEVVEAVAEADVIINIARGEEVIEAEIDHPDRNVKLPPESLANTEMVGDLYLQAIESGNTNVQVVHTGRMNNRTIAMATAMPILAESAGINCEDVIHTSDVKIRQLVEKNQVENQVDLKDLVHEAGTNEVDDDEVNADPKKQEMQICARALRRIYEARDDIDPDTASSSKLTDALLDEYRRYPRISTSTLMKEQMLQNVAEKLRGEGKNKKEINEIVEKLDEFTDEEPDSVDTVTNFTNSIPMILANKLVKDGYNADEVGLMSTEQKMKLLADSEMTAVIVADTAHMPRVMWLADYLMPDNFKLTFIESRTGLSEDMLQKSMEREERSFGLGSNWLLNQMGTRNPARVGELADNAYWGKDSVSNDEINKKINEQKVN
;
A
#
# COMPACT_ATOMS: atom_id res chain seq x y z
N MET A 1 49.27 -9.14 -18.72
CA MET A 1 48.19 -8.81 -17.80
C MET A 1 46.90 -9.18 -18.49
N SER A 2 46.35 -10.32 -18.12
CA SER A 2 45.12 -10.88 -18.67
C SER A 2 43.95 -10.20 -17.94
N THR A 3 43.18 -9.40 -18.65
CA THR A 3 41.88 -8.89 -18.18
C THR A 3 40.87 -10.01 -18.31
N GLU A 4 40.68 -10.75 -17.25
CA GLU A 4 39.50 -11.62 -17.12
C GLU A 4 38.24 -10.73 -17.20
N ARG A 5 37.56 -10.84 -18.34
CA ARG A 5 36.18 -10.38 -18.46
C ARG A 5 35.34 -11.23 -17.51
N ILE A 6 34.92 -10.64 -16.42
CA ILE A 6 33.81 -11.18 -15.62
C ILE A 6 32.58 -11.09 -16.54
N SER A 7 32.28 -12.17 -17.23
CA SER A 7 30.98 -12.37 -17.85
C SER A 7 29.99 -12.65 -16.71
N SER A 8 29.36 -11.62 -16.19
CA SER A 8 28.11 -11.80 -15.44
C SER A 8 27.10 -12.36 -16.44
N SER A 9 26.91 -13.67 -16.43
CA SER A 9 25.78 -14.31 -17.11
C SER A 9 24.53 -13.83 -16.39
N HIS A 10 23.92 -12.74 -16.87
CA HIS A 10 22.54 -12.45 -16.49
C HIS A 10 21.71 -13.63 -16.99
N GLU A 11 21.12 -14.33 -16.07
CA GLU A 11 20.09 -15.31 -16.38
C GLU A 11 19.02 -14.58 -17.20
N PRO A 12 18.52 -15.13 -18.31
CA PRO A 12 17.47 -14.50 -19.06
C PRO A 12 16.29 -14.16 -18.14
N PHE A 13 15.70 -12.99 -18.31
CA PHE A 13 14.60 -12.50 -17.48
C PHE A 13 13.52 -13.57 -17.23
N GLU A 14 13.11 -14.28 -18.26
CA GLU A 14 12.10 -15.33 -18.16
C GLU A 14 12.52 -16.46 -17.20
N GLN A 15 13.75 -16.88 -17.22
CA GLN A 15 14.29 -17.94 -16.37
C GLN A 15 14.33 -17.49 -14.91
N TYR A 16 14.72 -16.24 -14.66
CA TYR A 16 14.69 -15.63 -13.35
C TYR A 16 13.26 -15.53 -12.82
N ARG A 17 12.33 -15.04 -13.64
CA ARG A 17 10.91 -14.91 -13.31
C ARG A 17 10.29 -16.26 -12.93
N GLU A 18 10.54 -17.31 -13.70
CA GLU A 18 10.08 -18.67 -13.41
C GLU A 18 10.64 -19.20 -12.08
N SER A 19 11.93 -18.97 -11.83
CA SER A 19 12.55 -19.35 -10.56
C SER A 19 11.86 -18.66 -9.37
N TYR A 20 11.58 -17.37 -9.50
CA TYR A 20 10.89 -16.62 -8.44
C TYR A 20 9.45 -17.08 -8.26
N LEU A 21 8.68 -17.27 -9.32
CA LEU A 21 7.31 -17.80 -9.26
C LEU A 21 7.28 -19.20 -8.61
N THR A 22 8.24 -20.06 -8.90
CA THR A 22 8.36 -21.38 -8.25
C THR A 22 8.55 -21.26 -6.75
N LYS A 23 9.43 -20.35 -6.29
CA LYS A 23 9.63 -20.09 -4.86
C LYS A 23 8.36 -19.58 -4.17
N VAL A 24 7.61 -18.72 -4.84
CA VAL A 24 6.32 -18.22 -4.33
C VAL A 24 5.31 -19.36 -4.26
N ALA A 25 5.20 -20.18 -5.31
CA ALA A 25 4.30 -21.33 -5.33
C ALA A 25 4.62 -22.33 -4.20
N GLU A 26 5.89 -22.58 -3.91
CA GLU A 26 6.29 -23.41 -2.76
C GLU A 26 5.78 -22.84 -1.43
N LYS A 27 5.77 -21.51 -1.29
CA LYS A 27 5.24 -20.84 -0.10
C LYS A 27 3.71 -20.91 0.00
N LEU A 28 2.98 -20.94 -1.11
CA LEU A 28 1.52 -21.09 -1.14
C LEU A 28 1.04 -22.42 -0.52
N TYR A 29 1.92 -23.42 -0.39
CA TYR A 29 1.60 -24.71 0.22
C TYR A 29 1.99 -24.80 1.71
N GLN A 30 2.50 -23.74 2.32
CA GLN A 30 2.86 -23.73 3.74
C GLN A 30 1.66 -23.37 4.61
N ASP A 31 1.40 -24.18 5.62
CA ASP A 31 0.45 -23.85 6.67
C ASP A 31 1.08 -22.78 7.61
N PRO A 32 0.42 -21.63 7.83
CA PRO A 32 0.91 -20.61 8.75
C PRO A 32 0.97 -21.09 10.20
N ASP A 33 0.06 -21.96 10.61
CA ASP A 33 0.02 -22.51 11.98
C ASP A 33 1.04 -23.63 12.14
N HIS A 34 1.41 -24.30 11.03
CA HIS A 34 2.40 -25.38 10.98
C HIS A 34 3.36 -25.16 9.81
N PRO A 35 4.24 -24.14 9.86
CA PRO A 35 5.06 -23.73 8.71
C PRO A 35 6.03 -24.79 8.18
N LYS A 36 6.21 -25.90 8.92
CA LYS A 36 7.03 -27.05 8.50
C LYS A 36 6.22 -28.12 7.76
N GLU A 37 4.89 -28.04 7.81
CA GLU A 37 4.00 -28.99 7.16
C GLU A 37 3.46 -28.36 5.87
N LYS A 38 3.50 -29.15 4.79
CA LYS A 38 2.97 -28.72 3.50
C LYS A 38 1.56 -29.28 3.36
N GLU A 39 0.56 -28.50 3.77
CA GLU A 39 -0.83 -28.83 3.45
C GLU A 39 -1.32 -28.06 2.22
N PRO A 40 -1.94 -28.77 1.25
CA PRO A 40 -2.50 -28.11 0.08
C PRO A 40 -3.74 -27.30 0.48
N ARG A 41 -3.76 -25.99 0.19
CA ARG A 41 -4.97 -25.18 0.29
C ARG A 41 -6.01 -25.62 -0.74
N SER A 42 -7.28 -25.56 -0.39
CA SER A 42 -8.37 -25.97 -1.27
C SER A 42 -8.65 -25.00 -2.41
N ARG A 43 -8.28 -23.72 -2.24
CA ARG A 43 -8.57 -22.63 -3.17
C ARG A 43 -7.69 -22.69 -4.42
N SER A 44 -8.32 -22.68 -5.60
CA SER A 44 -7.61 -22.48 -6.87
C SER A 44 -7.35 -21.01 -7.13
N ILE A 45 -6.19 -20.72 -7.69
CA ILE A 45 -5.76 -19.39 -8.11
C ILE A 45 -5.75 -19.37 -9.63
N VAL A 46 -6.43 -18.41 -10.25
CA VAL A 46 -6.27 -18.11 -11.67
C VAL A 46 -5.21 -17.03 -11.80
N TYR A 47 -4.21 -17.27 -12.65
CA TYR A 47 -3.14 -16.31 -12.90
C TYR A 47 -2.99 -16.05 -14.40
N VAL A 48 -3.06 -14.79 -14.74
CA VAL A 48 -2.98 -14.26 -16.11
C VAL A 48 -1.67 -13.50 -16.25
N PRO A 49 -0.59 -14.19 -16.64
CA PRO A 49 0.69 -13.56 -16.83
C PRO A 49 0.70 -12.72 -18.12
N TYR A 50 1.33 -11.57 -18.08
CA TYR A 50 1.61 -10.79 -19.29
C TYR A 50 2.66 -11.48 -20.18
N HIS A 51 3.70 -12.02 -19.55
CA HIS A 51 4.68 -12.89 -20.21
C HIS A 51 4.23 -14.34 -20.14
N GLY A 52 4.48 -15.12 -21.17
CA GLY A 52 4.17 -16.53 -21.16
C GLY A 52 4.80 -17.28 -20.00
N VAL A 53 4.29 -18.44 -19.67
CA VAL A 53 4.85 -19.34 -18.65
C VAL A 53 5.25 -20.66 -19.29
N SER A 54 6.35 -21.24 -18.84
CA SER A 54 6.80 -22.53 -19.35
C SER A 54 5.88 -23.67 -18.91
N GLU A 55 5.88 -24.77 -19.68
CA GLU A 55 5.20 -26.00 -19.29
C GLU A 55 5.73 -26.55 -17.96
N HIS A 56 7.01 -26.34 -17.67
CA HIS A 56 7.63 -26.76 -16.42
C HIS A 56 7.00 -26.05 -15.20
N LEU A 57 6.81 -24.73 -15.27
CA LEU A 57 6.17 -23.96 -14.20
C LEU A 57 4.72 -24.39 -14.02
N GLN A 58 3.97 -24.58 -15.11
CA GLN A 58 2.58 -25.05 -15.07
C GLN A 58 2.46 -26.42 -14.36
N GLN A 59 3.37 -27.34 -14.66
CA GLN A 59 3.38 -28.68 -14.05
C GLN A 59 3.75 -28.67 -12.55
N ASN A 60 4.61 -27.74 -12.13
CA ASN A 60 5.09 -27.65 -10.75
C ASN A 60 4.21 -26.78 -9.83
N CYS A 61 3.24 -26.07 -10.39
CA CYS A 61 2.32 -25.20 -9.65
C CYS A 61 0.86 -25.64 -9.85
N PRO A 62 0.45 -26.85 -9.42
CA PRO A 62 -0.84 -27.45 -9.77
C PRO A 62 -2.06 -26.71 -9.19
N LYS A 63 -1.85 -25.75 -8.30
CA LYS A 63 -2.91 -24.87 -7.77
C LYS A 63 -3.11 -23.60 -8.53
N ILE A 64 -2.18 -23.25 -9.41
CA ILE A 64 -2.27 -22.08 -10.24
C ILE A 64 -2.77 -22.51 -11.61
N VAL A 65 -3.94 -22.03 -11.97
CA VAL A 65 -4.48 -22.14 -13.33
C VAL A 65 -3.93 -20.96 -14.12
N PHE A 66 -3.00 -21.24 -15.04
CA PHE A 66 -2.46 -20.21 -15.93
C PHE A 66 -3.43 -19.99 -17.09
N ALA A 67 -3.94 -18.77 -17.20
CA ALA A 67 -4.90 -18.38 -18.22
C ALA A 67 -4.28 -17.37 -19.20
N ASP A 68 -4.84 -17.29 -20.43
CA ASP A 68 -4.51 -16.26 -21.39
C ASP A 68 -5.31 -14.98 -21.04
N SER A 69 -4.71 -13.80 -21.23
CA SER A 69 -5.36 -12.51 -21.00
C SER A 69 -6.63 -12.29 -21.85
N ALA A 70 -6.72 -12.94 -22.99
CA ALA A 70 -7.91 -12.99 -23.84
C ALA A 70 -8.77 -14.24 -23.58
N GLY A 71 -8.42 -15.06 -22.58
CA GLY A 71 -9.07 -16.32 -22.30
C GLY A 71 -10.44 -16.18 -21.68
N GLN A 72 -11.23 -17.23 -21.83
CA GLN A 72 -12.59 -17.30 -21.28
C GLN A 72 -12.58 -17.15 -19.76
N GLU A 73 -11.54 -17.65 -19.09
CA GLU A 73 -11.37 -17.59 -17.64
C GLU A 73 -11.33 -16.14 -17.12
N VAL A 74 -10.68 -15.23 -17.87
CA VAL A 74 -10.63 -13.80 -17.52
C VAL A 74 -11.98 -13.15 -17.72
N VAL A 75 -12.62 -13.42 -18.86
CA VAL A 75 -13.96 -12.88 -19.15
C VAL A 75 -14.96 -13.32 -18.10
N GLU A 76 -14.94 -14.59 -17.71
CA GLU A 76 -15.82 -15.13 -16.66
C GLU A 76 -15.49 -14.51 -15.29
N ALA A 77 -14.22 -14.45 -14.92
CA ALA A 77 -13.81 -13.86 -13.64
C ALA A 77 -14.22 -12.40 -13.51
N VAL A 78 -14.09 -11.60 -14.58
CA VAL A 78 -14.49 -10.19 -14.59
C VAL A 78 -16.03 -10.04 -14.59
N ALA A 79 -16.73 -10.90 -15.33
CA ALA A 79 -18.19 -10.89 -15.35
C ALA A 79 -18.80 -11.25 -13.98
N GLU A 80 -18.11 -12.08 -13.19
CA GLU A 80 -18.55 -12.51 -11.87
C GLU A 80 -17.90 -11.72 -10.72
N ALA A 81 -16.99 -10.78 -11.00
CA ALA A 81 -16.24 -10.07 -9.99
C ALA A 81 -17.12 -9.27 -9.03
N ASP A 82 -16.99 -9.53 -7.73
CA ASP A 82 -17.50 -8.63 -6.69
C ASP A 82 -16.61 -7.41 -6.54
N VAL A 83 -15.28 -7.59 -6.75
CA VAL A 83 -14.29 -6.53 -6.60
C VAL A 83 -13.11 -6.67 -7.56
N ILE A 84 -12.63 -5.54 -8.07
CA ILE A 84 -11.34 -5.39 -8.76
C ILE A 84 -10.40 -4.62 -7.84
N ILE A 85 -9.27 -5.20 -7.46
CA ILE A 85 -8.29 -4.60 -6.54
C ILE A 85 -7.07 -4.18 -7.33
N ASN A 86 -6.74 -2.90 -7.25
CA ASN A 86 -5.55 -2.30 -7.85
C ASN A 86 -4.47 -2.14 -6.80
N ILE A 87 -3.38 -2.88 -6.92
CA ILE A 87 -2.26 -2.84 -5.97
C ILE A 87 -1.19 -1.85 -6.45
N ALA A 88 -1.01 -0.77 -5.70
CA ALA A 88 -0.04 0.27 -6.02
C ALA A 88 1.41 -0.12 -5.82
N ARG A 89 2.30 0.55 -6.56
CA ARG A 89 3.78 0.53 -6.35
C ARG A 89 4.31 1.77 -5.66
N GLY A 90 3.44 2.64 -5.18
CA GLY A 90 3.79 3.92 -4.59
C GLY A 90 3.68 5.07 -5.60
N GLU A 91 4.24 6.21 -5.25
CA GLU A 91 4.30 7.41 -6.08
C GLU A 91 5.73 7.77 -6.45
N GLU A 92 5.91 8.50 -7.53
CA GLU A 92 7.17 9.09 -7.94
C GLU A 92 7.13 10.60 -7.68
N VAL A 93 8.08 11.10 -6.88
CA VAL A 93 8.22 12.54 -6.63
C VAL A 93 9.03 13.16 -7.77
N ILE A 94 8.48 14.18 -8.40
CA ILE A 94 9.14 14.90 -9.49
C ILE A 94 9.87 16.12 -8.91
N GLU A 95 11.17 16.02 -8.73
CA GLU A 95 11.99 17.10 -8.14
C GLU A 95 11.96 18.41 -8.95
N ALA A 96 11.80 18.32 -10.27
CA ALA A 96 11.83 19.49 -11.16
C ALA A 96 10.60 20.43 -11.03
N GLU A 97 9.56 20.02 -10.32
CA GLU A 97 8.30 20.78 -10.18
C GLU A 97 8.09 21.29 -8.74
N ILE A 98 9.15 21.44 -7.96
CA ILE A 98 9.12 21.92 -6.56
C ILE A 98 8.35 23.24 -6.40
N ASP A 99 8.33 24.08 -7.43
CA ASP A 99 7.64 25.37 -7.43
C ASP A 99 6.12 25.27 -7.71
N HIS A 100 5.62 24.08 -8.05
CA HIS A 100 4.21 23.83 -8.32
C HIS A 100 3.66 22.75 -7.37
N PRO A 101 3.09 23.12 -6.22
CA PRO A 101 2.65 22.18 -5.18
C PRO A 101 1.67 21.10 -5.68
N ASP A 102 0.87 21.40 -6.70
CA ASP A 102 -0.15 20.50 -7.24
C ASP A 102 0.39 19.48 -8.27
N ARG A 103 1.68 19.52 -8.61
CA ARG A 103 2.26 18.73 -9.70
C ARG A 103 3.49 17.90 -9.32
N ASN A 104 3.85 17.88 -8.05
CA ASN A 104 5.10 17.27 -7.59
C ASN A 104 5.04 15.74 -7.43
N VAL A 105 3.89 15.14 -7.63
CA VAL A 105 3.68 13.71 -7.45
C VAL A 105 2.96 13.13 -8.65
N LYS A 106 3.50 12.06 -9.21
CA LYS A 106 2.85 11.27 -10.26
C LYS A 106 2.90 9.79 -9.94
N LEU A 107 2.04 9.04 -10.60
CA LEU A 107 2.13 7.58 -10.54
C LEU A 107 3.36 7.09 -11.31
N PRO A 108 4.11 6.12 -10.76
CA PRO A 108 5.16 5.44 -11.50
C PRO A 108 4.57 4.59 -12.63
N PRO A 109 5.37 4.21 -13.64
CA PRO A 109 4.92 3.44 -14.80
C PRO A 109 4.13 2.18 -14.42
N GLU A 110 4.52 1.51 -13.34
CA GLU A 110 3.86 0.30 -12.85
C GLU A 110 2.43 0.61 -12.36
N SER A 111 2.27 1.65 -11.54
CA SER A 111 0.94 2.05 -11.04
C SER A 111 0.06 2.62 -12.15
N LEU A 112 0.63 3.33 -13.13
CA LEU A 112 -0.10 3.78 -14.32
C LEU A 112 -0.64 2.59 -15.12
N ALA A 113 0.19 1.59 -15.39
CA ALA A 113 -0.20 0.40 -16.13
C ALA A 113 -1.28 -0.42 -15.39
N ASN A 114 -1.14 -0.57 -14.06
CA ASN A 114 -2.17 -1.20 -13.24
C ASN A 114 -3.50 -0.46 -13.36
N THR A 115 -3.45 0.87 -13.27
CA THR A 115 -4.64 1.73 -13.32
C THR A 115 -5.34 1.69 -14.69
N GLU A 116 -4.58 1.67 -15.78
CA GLU A 116 -5.11 1.49 -17.13
C GLU A 116 -5.81 0.12 -17.26
N MET A 117 -5.15 -0.95 -16.84
CA MET A 117 -5.70 -2.31 -16.84
C MET A 117 -7.01 -2.40 -16.03
N VAL A 118 -7.05 -1.80 -14.85
CA VAL A 118 -8.27 -1.79 -14.00
C VAL A 118 -9.42 -1.08 -14.70
N GLY A 119 -9.16 0.05 -15.37
CA GLY A 119 -10.17 0.74 -16.16
C GLY A 119 -10.72 -0.12 -17.30
N ASP A 120 -9.84 -0.86 -17.99
CA ASP A 120 -10.24 -1.79 -19.06
C ASP A 120 -11.08 -2.95 -18.52
N LEU A 121 -10.69 -3.54 -17.40
CA LEU A 121 -11.45 -4.63 -16.75
C LEU A 121 -12.82 -4.15 -16.25
N TYR A 122 -12.90 -2.93 -15.72
CA TYR A 122 -14.18 -2.35 -15.33
C TYR A 122 -15.12 -2.19 -16.53
N LEU A 123 -14.63 -1.67 -17.67
CA LEU A 123 -15.43 -1.57 -18.88
C LEU A 123 -15.89 -2.95 -19.38
N GLN A 124 -15.01 -3.94 -19.35
CA GLN A 124 -15.33 -5.32 -19.69
C GLN A 124 -16.39 -5.92 -18.75
N ALA A 125 -16.35 -5.62 -17.45
CA ALA A 125 -17.37 -6.05 -16.50
C ALA A 125 -18.75 -5.48 -16.88
N ILE A 126 -18.82 -4.18 -17.18
CA ILE A 126 -20.04 -3.52 -17.63
C ILE A 126 -20.57 -4.15 -18.92
N GLU A 127 -19.73 -4.38 -19.91
CA GLU A 127 -20.10 -5.02 -21.18
C GLU A 127 -20.63 -6.44 -20.97
N SER A 128 -20.10 -7.15 -19.98
CA SER A 128 -20.58 -8.48 -19.56
C SER A 128 -21.86 -8.44 -18.71
N GLY A 129 -22.40 -7.24 -18.42
CA GLY A 129 -23.59 -7.04 -17.61
C GLY A 129 -23.36 -6.89 -16.11
N ASN A 130 -22.12 -6.97 -15.63
CA ASN A 130 -21.76 -6.74 -14.24
C ASN A 130 -21.57 -5.22 -14.00
N THR A 131 -22.67 -4.55 -13.69
CA THR A 131 -22.68 -3.10 -13.49
C THR A 131 -22.43 -2.66 -12.05
N ASN A 132 -22.17 -3.57 -11.14
CA ASN A 132 -22.03 -3.30 -9.71
C ASN A 132 -20.69 -3.80 -9.14
N VAL A 133 -19.69 -4.02 -9.99
CA VAL A 133 -18.36 -4.40 -9.55
C VAL A 133 -17.73 -3.22 -8.78
N GLN A 134 -17.23 -3.51 -7.59
CA GLN A 134 -16.45 -2.56 -6.79
C GLN A 134 -15.04 -2.45 -7.36
N VAL A 135 -14.47 -1.27 -7.35
CA VAL A 135 -13.03 -1.08 -7.58
C VAL A 135 -12.40 -0.57 -6.29
N VAL A 136 -11.28 -1.17 -5.89
CA VAL A 136 -10.51 -0.72 -4.72
C VAL A 136 -9.10 -0.38 -5.16
N HIS A 137 -8.73 0.88 -5.07
CA HIS A 137 -7.35 1.31 -5.22
C HIS A 137 -6.66 1.29 -3.87
N THR A 138 -5.58 0.51 -3.76
CA THR A 138 -4.76 0.47 -2.56
C THR A 138 -3.47 1.24 -2.80
N GLY A 139 -3.07 2.02 -1.82
CA GLY A 139 -1.82 2.74 -1.93
C GLY A 139 -1.68 3.80 -0.86
N ARG A 140 -0.50 3.87 -0.30
CA ARG A 140 -0.23 4.73 0.84
C ARG A 140 -0.32 6.22 0.50
N MET A 141 -0.57 7.00 1.51
CA MET A 141 -0.17 8.39 1.50
C MET A 141 1.35 8.48 1.29
N ASN A 142 1.80 9.50 0.61
CA ASN A 142 3.23 9.70 0.44
C ASN A 142 3.92 9.84 1.81
N ASN A 143 5.18 9.42 1.91
CA ASN A 143 5.93 9.42 3.16
C ASN A 143 5.94 10.80 3.85
N ARG A 144 5.95 11.89 3.05
CA ARG A 144 5.91 13.24 3.60
C ARG A 144 4.54 13.61 4.15
N THR A 145 3.46 13.18 3.48
CA THR A 145 2.09 13.36 4.02
C THR A 145 1.90 12.60 5.33
N ILE A 146 2.39 11.36 5.40
CA ILE A 146 2.38 10.58 6.64
C ILE A 146 3.20 11.28 7.73
N ALA A 147 4.43 11.68 7.41
CA ALA A 147 5.30 12.37 8.35
C ALA A 147 4.69 13.69 8.82
N MET A 148 4.03 14.43 7.92
CA MET A 148 3.33 15.68 8.27
C MET A 148 2.10 15.44 9.13
N ALA A 149 1.27 14.45 8.81
CA ALA A 149 0.12 14.07 9.62
C ALA A 149 0.56 13.65 11.03
N THR A 150 1.67 12.92 11.13
CA THR A 150 2.27 12.52 12.41
C THR A 150 2.90 13.70 13.15
N ALA A 151 3.39 14.74 12.46
CA ALA A 151 3.97 15.94 13.07
C ALA A 151 2.93 16.99 13.48
N MET A 152 1.69 16.91 12.96
CA MET A 152 0.63 17.87 13.28
C MET A 152 0.28 17.93 14.78
N PRO A 153 0.25 16.83 15.56
CA PRO A 153 0.07 16.90 16.99
C PRO A 153 1.11 17.76 17.71
N ILE A 154 2.39 17.68 17.29
CA ILE A 154 3.46 18.53 17.87
C ILE A 154 3.23 20.01 17.54
N LEU A 155 2.88 20.32 16.28
CA LEU A 155 2.61 21.69 15.88
C LEU A 155 1.39 22.24 16.66
N ALA A 156 0.35 21.45 16.82
CA ALA A 156 -0.85 21.81 17.59
C ALA A 156 -0.51 22.06 19.07
N GLU A 157 0.26 21.16 19.69
CA GLU A 157 0.74 21.32 21.08
C GLU A 157 1.59 22.58 21.23
N SER A 158 2.53 22.81 20.29
CA SER A 158 3.39 24.00 20.28
C SER A 158 2.60 25.30 20.08
N ALA A 159 1.46 25.25 19.40
CA ALA A 159 0.55 26.39 19.23
C ALA A 159 -0.51 26.50 20.34
N GLY A 160 -0.65 25.50 21.21
CA GLY A 160 -1.69 25.45 22.23
C GLY A 160 -3.12 25.33 21.67
N ILE A 161 -3.30 24.62 20.55
CA ILE A 161 -4.58 24.39 19.86
C ILE A 161 -4.78 22.90 19.58
N ASN A 162 -5.98 22.49 19.15
CA ASN A 162 -6.25 21.13 18.71
C ASN A 162 -5.69 20.89 17.30
N CYS A 163 -5.34 19.62 16.97
CA CYS A 163 -4.88 19.25 15.64
C CYS A 163 -5.82 19.64 14.51
N GLU A 164 -7.12 19.49 14.72
CA GLU A 164 -8.16 19.87 13.74
C GLU A 164 -8.15 21.37 13.45
N ASP A 165 -7.85 22.19 14.45
CA ASP A 165 -7.80 23.66 14.31
C ASP A 165 -6.60 24.12 13.50
N VAL A 166 -5.48 23.38 13.50
CA VAL A 166 -4.28 23.71 12.72
C VAL A 166 -4.61 23.78 11.23
N ILE A 167 -5.46 22.90 10.73
CA ILE A 167 -5.84 22.81 9.32
C ILE A 167 -6.60 24.06 8.85
N HIS A 168 -7.39 24.64 9.75
CA HIS A 168 -8.25 25.79 9.45
C HIS A 168 -7.65 27.14 9.90
N THR A 169 -6.47 27.11 10.51
CA THR A 169 -5.82 28.29 11.05
C THR A 169 -4.81 28.83 10.04
N SER A 170 -4.82 30.14 9.80
CA SER A 170 -3.82 30.78 8.92
C SER A 170 -2.41 30.66 9.51
N ASP A 171 -1.39 30.54 8.65
CA ASP A 171 0.00 30.39 9.06
C ASP A 171 0.52 31.52 9.95
N VAL A 172 0.11 32.75 9.64
CA VAL A 172 0.48 33.89 10.47
C VAL A 172 -0.04 33.69 11.90
N LYS A 173 -1.26 33.21 12.05
CA LYS A 173 -1.84 32.94 13.35
C LYS A 173 -1.19 31.75 14.05
N ILE A 174 -0.85 30.68 13.32
CA ILE A 174 -0.10 29.54 13.89
C ILE A 174 1.24 30.01 14.44
N ARG A 175 2.02 30.78 13.69
CA ARG A 175 3.29 31.32 14.16
C ARG A 175 3.12 32.14 15.45
N GLN A 176 2.15 33.04 15.48
CA GLN A 176 1.86 33.84 16.68
C GLN A 176 1.47 32.99 17.87
N LEU A 177 0.70 31.91 17.64
CA LEU A 177 0.29 30.99 18.69
C LEU A 177 1.47 30.15 19.21
N VAL A 178 2.34 29.67 18.33
CA VAL A 178 3.57 28.95 18.72
C VAL A 178 4.48 29.83 19.57
N GLU A 179 4.74 31.08 19.11
CA GLU A 179 5.56 32.05 19.87
C GLU A 179 4.96 32.36 21.23
N LYS A 180 3.63 32.59 21.28
CA LYS A 180 2.92 32.85 22.54
C LYS A 180 2.95 31.66 23.47
N ASN A 181 2.67 30.47 22.98
CA ASN A 181 2.63 29.25 23.78
C ASN A 181 4.00 28.86 24.32
N GLN A 182 5.05 29.08 23.53
CA GLN A 182 6.44 28.91 23.97
C GLN A 182 6.77 29.77 25.20
N VAL A 183 6.29 31.03 25.22
CA VAL A 183 6.49 31.94 26.34
C VAL A 183 5.63 31.58 27.55
N GLU A 184 4.36 31.20 27.32
CA GLU A 184 3.38 30.95 28.40
C GLU A 184 3.55 29.56 29.03
N ASN A 185 3.80 28.52 28.22
CA ASN A 185 3.75 27.11 28.64
C ASN A 185 5.12 26.39 28.56
N GLN A 186 6.16 27.09 28.15
CA GLN A 186 7.50 26.54 27.97
C GLN A 186 7.58 25.34 26.99
N VAL A 187 6.63 25.23 26.06
CA VAL A 187 6.67 24.22 25.00
C VAL A 187 7.54 24.75 23.88
N ASP A 188 8.70 24.17 23.69
CA ASP A 188 9.64 24.53 22.60
C ASP A 188 9.69 23.43 21.55
N LEU A 189 9.27 23.77 20.32
CA LEU A 189 9.33 22.86 19.17
C LEU A 189 10.78 22.36 18.93
N LYS A 190 11.76 23.21 19.18
CA LYS A 190 13.18 22.88 19.04
C LYS A 190 13.59 21.78 20.03
N ASP A 191 13.17 21.90 21.28
CA ASP A 191 13.52 20.92 22.33
C ASP A 191 12.89 19.55 21.99
N LEU A 192 11.63 19.52 21.56
CA LEU A 192 10.94 18.29 21.12
C LEU A 192 11.64 17.60 19.96
N VAL A 193 12.10 18.37 18.96
CA VAL A 193 12.81 17.83 17.79
C VAL A 193 14.22 17.38 18.13
N HIS A 194 14.90 18.11 19.03
CA HIS A 194 16.24 17.75 19.49
C HIS A 194 16.23 16.47 20.32
N GLU A 195 15.32 16.35 21.29
CA GLU A 195 15.15 15.14 22.11
C GLU A 195 14.88 13.90 21.24
N ALA A 196 14.12 14.04 20.14
CA ALA A 196 13.88 12.96 19.21
C ALA A 196 15.13 12.46 18.47
N GLY A 197 16.21 13.27 18.42
CA GLY A 197 17.50 12.92 17.81
C GLY A 197 18.51 12.27 18.74
N THR A 198 18.38 12.47 20.05
CA THR A 198 19.43 12.07 20.99
C THR A 198 19.36 10.61 21.43
N ASN A 199 18.37 9.82 21.05
CA ASN A 199 18.20 8.40 21.42
C ASN A 199 18.37 8.07 22.94
N GLU A 200 18.49 9.08 23.81
CA GLU A 200 18.68 8.93 25.25
C GLU A 200 17.36 8.98 26.02
N VAL A 201 16.31 8.49 25.40
CA VAL A 201 15.04 8.41 26.11
C VAL A 201 15.05 7.15 26.94
N ASP A 202 14.84 7.31 28.23
CA ASP A 202 14.65 6.19 29.14
C ASP A 202 13.40 5.41 28.70
N ASP A 203 13.61 4.30 28.02
CA ASP A 203 12.53 3.47 27.44
C ASP A 203 11.51 3.05 28.51
N ASP A 204 11.92 2.96 29.77
CA ASP A 204 11.04 2.60 30.90
C ASP A 204 10.06 3.73 31.24
N GLU A 205 10.47 5.00 31.13
CA GLU A 205 9.61 6.15 31.43
C GLU A 205 8.61 6.45 30.31
N VAL A 206 9.02 6.25 29.06
CA VAL A 206 8.17 6.44 27.87
C VAL A 206 7.11 5.36 27.76
N ASN A 207 7.47 4.11 28.05
CA ASN A 207 6.55 2.98 28.01
C ASN A 207 5.44 3.07 29.05
N ALA A 208 5.55 3.93 30.05
CA ALA A 208 4.54 4.14 31.08
C ALA A 208 3.43 5.15 30.70
N ASP A 209 3.69 6.03 29.72
CA ASP A 209 2.76 7.10 29.31
C ASP A 209 2.49 7.06 27.78
N PRO A 210 1.28 6.61 27.36
CA PRO A 210 0.91 6.56 25.96
C PRO A 210 1.00 7.90 25.22
N LYS A 211 0.73 9.03 25.92
CA LYS A 211 0.79 10.37 25.33
C LYS A 211 2.25 10.76 25.03
N LYS A 212 3.18 10.46 25.94
CA LYS A 212 4.60 10.70 25.72
C LYS A 212 5.12 9.86 24.54
N GLN A 213 4.67 8.62 24.44
CA GLN A 213 5.04 7.74 23.32
C GLN A 213 4.55 8.29 21.97
N GLU A 214 3.29 8.72 21.89
CA GLU A 214 2.73 9.35 20.69
C GLU A 214 3.54 10.59 20.29
N MET A 215 3.83 11.48 21.24
CA MET A 215 4.63 12.68 20.99
C MET A 215 6.04 12.37 20.49
N GLN A 216 6.67 11.29 20.97
CA GLN A 216 7.98 10.90 20.47
C GLN A 216 7.94 10.35 19.04
N ILE A 217 6.92 9.57 18.70
CA ILE A 217 6.70 9.10 17.31
C ILE A 217 6.55 10.32 16.40
N CYS A 218 5.73 11.28 16.79
CA CYS A 218 5.53 12.53 16.07
C CYS A 218 6.83 13.35 15.95
N ALA A 219 7.60 13.48 17.03
CA ALA A 219 8.85 14.21 17.04
C ALA A 219 9.92 13.58 16.11
N ARG A 220 10.01 12.26 16.08
CA ARG A 220 10.89 11.54 15.13
C ARG A 220 10.46 11.72 13.68
N ALA A 221 9.16 11.71 13.41
CA ALA A 221 8.63 11.96 12.07
C ALA A 221 8.92 13.41 11.63
N LEU A 222 8.72 14.38 12.52
CA LEU A 222 9.03 15.79 12.27
C LEU A 222 10.53 16.00 12.02
N ARG A 223 11.38 15.38 12.82
CA ARG A 223 12.84 15.45 12.64
C ARG A 223 13.25 14.92 11.26
N ARG A 224 12.68 13.81 10.78
CA ARG A 224 12.96 13.27 9.42
C ARG A 224 12.56 14.24 8.31
N ILE A 225 11.49 15.01 8.49
CA ILE A 225 11.11 16.07 7.54
C ILE A 225 12.20 17.11 7.44
N TYR A 226 12.75 17.55 8.59
CA TYR A 226 13.80 18.56 8.60
C TYR A 226 15.14 18.04 8.09
N GLU A 227 15.54 16.81 8.45
CA GLU A 227 16.76 16.16 7.95
C GLU A 227 16.75 15.93 6.43
N ALA A 228 15.57 15.86 5.82
CA ALA A 228 15.40 15.74 4.38
C ALA A 228 15.53 17.10 3.63
N ARG A 229 15.75 18.20 4.35
CA ARG A 229 15.87 19.57 3.79
C ARG A 229 17.29 20.07 3.89
N ASP A 230 17.82 20.54 2.76
CA ASP A 230 19.20 21.10 2.70
C ASP A 230 19.32 22.47 3.40
N ASP A 231 18.19 23.19 3.60
CA ASP A 231 18.17 24.54 4.17
C ASP A 231 17.95 24.59 5.68
N ILE A 232 17.76 23.42 6.34
CA ILE A 232 17.47 23.31 7.76
C ILE A 232 18.38 22.28 8.42
N ASP A 233 19.01 22.73 9.50
CA ASP A 233 19.66 21.84 10.45
C ASP A 233 18.77 21.78 11.71
N PRO A 234 18.13 20.63 11.98
CA PRO A 234 17.21 20.49 13.10
C PRO A 234 17.84 20.72 14.48
N ASP A 235 19.15 20.54 14.60
CA ASP A 235 19.86 20.70 15.87
C ASP A 235 20.20 22.16 16.19
N THR A 236 20.27 23.02 15.17
CA THR A 236 20.67 24.43 15.34
C THR A 236 19.57 25.44 14.96
N ALA A 237 18.53 25.01 14.26
CA ALA A 237 17.44 25.89 13.84
C ALA A 237 16.63 26.42 15.03
N SER A 238 16.11 27.63 14.92
CA SER A 238 15.15 28.17 15.89
C SER A 238 13.77 27.55 15.71
N SER A 239 12.96 27.54 16.77
CA SER A 239 11.56 27.07 16.72
C SER A 239 10.75 27.78 15.64
N SER A 240 10.96 29.09 15.44
CA SER A 240 10.30 29.84 14.35
C SER A 240 10.70 29.29 12.97
N LYS A 241 11.99 29.00 12.76
CA LYS A 241 12.48 28.46 11.49
C LYS A 241 11.95 27.03 11.25
N LEU A 242 11.87 26.21 12.30
CA LEU A 242 11.28 24.87 12.24
C LEU A 242 9.78 24.94 11.92
N THR A 243 9.04 25.89 12.55
CA THR A 243 7.62 26.11 12.27
C THR A 243 7.41 26.52 10.81
N ASP A 244 8.22 27.47 10.32
CA ASP A 244 8.14 27.95 8.94
C ASP A 244 8.39 26.82 7.94
N ALA A 245 9.37 26.00 8.21
CA ALA A 245 9.70 24.86 7.36
C ALA A 245 8.58 23.81 7.33
N LEU A 246 7.96 23.52 8.46
CA LEU A 246 6.84 22.58 8.52
C LEU A 246 5.62 23.10 7.76
N LEU A 247 5.29 24.38 7.93
CA LEU A 247 4.20 25.02 7.20
C LEU A 247 4.46 25.07 5.71
N ASP A 248 5.71 25.30 5.30
CA ASP A 248 6.14 25.30 3.91
C ASP A 248 6.01 23.90 3.29
N GLU A 249 6.47 22.85 3.97
CA GLU A 249 6.28 21.46 3.56
C GLU A 249 4.79 21.10 3.44
N TYR A 250 4.00 21.50 4.43
CA TYR A 250 2.56 21.25 4.42
C TYR A 250 1.84 21.86 3.21
N ARG A 251 2.32 22.98 2.67
CA ARG A 251 1.79 23.62 1.46
C ARG A 251 2.26 22.98 0.18
N ARG A 252 3.54 22.52 0.18
CA ARG A 252 4.18 21.99 -1.03
C ARG A 252 3.71 20.60 -1.40
N TYR A 253 3.22 19.83 -0.44
CA TYR A 253 2.81 18.46 -0.68
C TYR A 253 1.31 18.31 -0.55
N PRO A 254 0.60 18.10 -1.66
CA PRO A 254 -0.82 17.78 -1.61
C PRO A 254 -1.03 16.54 -0.76
N ARG A 255 -2.12 16.53 0.01
CA ARG A 255 -2.56 15.37 0.81
C ARG A 255 -3.22 14.35 -0.10
N ILE A 256 -2.47 13.85 -1.06
CA ILE A 256 -2.93 12.90 -2.05
C ILE A 256 -2.25 11.57 -1.73
N SER A 257 -3.06 10.53 -1.62
CA SER A 257 -2.57 9.16 -1.56
C SER A 257 -2.31 8.63 -2.97
N THR A 258 -1.51 7.57 -3.07
CA THR A 258 -1.35 6.86 -4.34
C THR A 258 -2.69 6.31 -4.82
N SER A 259 -3.57 5.86 -3.89
CA SER A 259 -4.92 5.39 -4.23
C SER A 259 -5.78 6.48 -4.85
N THR A 260 -5.72 7.73 -4.34
CA THR A 260 -6.41 8.88 -4.92
C THR A 260 -5.93 9.19 -6.33
N LEU A 261 -4.59 9.24 -6.53
CA LEU A 261 -4.03 9.46 -7.87
C LEU A 261 -4.43 8.36 -8.87
N MET A 262 -4.46 7.10 -8.42
CA MET A 262 -4.90 5.99 -9.27
C MET A 262 -6.39 6.11 -9.64
N LYS A 263 -7.25 6.48 -8.70
CA LYS A 263 -8.67 6.71 -8.95
C LYS A 263 -8.87 7.81 -10.00
N GLU A 264 -8.27 8.98 -9.79
CA GLU A 264 -8.37 10.11 -10.73
C GLU A 264 -7.88 9.72 -12.13
N GLN A 265 -6.73 9.06 -12.21
CA GLN A 265 -6.17 8.60 -13.49
C GLN A 265 -7.05 7.56 -14.18
N MET A 266 -7.64 6.62 -13.43
CA MET A 266 -8.56 5.62 -13.97
C MET A 266 -9.81 6.27 -14.56
N LEU A 267 -10.45 7.19 -13.82
CA LEU A 267 -11.62 7.92 -14.30
C LEU A 267 -11.31 8.69 -15.60
N GLN A 268 -10.14 9.33 -15.66
CA GLN A 268 -9.68 10.00 -16.87
C GLN A 268 -9.46 9.02 -18.03
N ASN A 269 -8.74 7.93 -17.82
CA ASN A 269 -8.45 6.91 -18.86
C ASN A 269 -9.73 6.32 -19.43
N VAL A 270 -10.69 5.95 -18.57
CA VAL A 270 -12.01 5.43 -18.97
C VAL A 270 -12.77 6.47 -19.81
N ALA A 271 -12.82 7.72 -19.37
CA ALA A 271 -13.47 8.79 -20.12
C ALA A 271 -12.83 9.01 -21.50
N GLU A 272 -11.51 8.97 -21.61
CA GLU A 272 -10.78 9.11 -22.87
C GLU A 272 -11.04 7.93 -23.81
N LYS A 273 -11.03 6.70 -23.30
CA LYS A 273 -11.32 5.49 -24.08
C LYS A 273 -12.73 5.51 -24.63
N LEU A 274 -13.75 5.79 -23.81
CA LEU A 274 -15.14 5.90 -24.24
C LEU A 274 -15.34 7.01 -25.28
N ARG A 275 -14.60 8.11 -25.16
CA ARG A 275 -14.58 9.19 -26.15
C ARG A 275 -13.96 8.72 -27.47
N GLY A 276 -12.88 7.95 -27.40
CA GLY A 276 -12.24 7.33 -28.57
C GLY A 276 -13.15 6.33 -29.30
N GLU A 277 -14.02 5.64 -28.58
CA GLU A 277 -15.06 4.73 -29.09
C GLU A 277 -16.27 5.47 -29.67
N GLY A 278 -16.31 6.79 -29.61
CA GLY A 278 -17.37 7.61 -30.17
C GLY A 278 -18.63 7.74 -29.29
N LYS A 279 -18.54 7.39 -28.01
CA LYS A 279 -19.63 7.64 -27.04
C LYS A 279 -19.89 9.12 -26.88
N ASN A 280 -21.14 9.49 -26.69
CA ASN A 280 -21.49 10.88 -26.43
C ASN A 280 -21.20 11.30 -24.99
N LYS A 281 -21.13 12.62 -24.74
CA LYS A 281 -20.77 13.17 -23.42
C LYS A 281 -21.68 12.66 -22.28
N LYS A 282 -22.97 12.44 -22.55
CA LYS A 282 -23.92 12.00 -21.54
C LYS A 282 -23.63 10.55 -21.13
N GLU A 283 -23.43 9.67 -22.11
CA GLU A 283 -23.07 8.27 -21.87
C GLU A 283 -21.73 8.16 -21.12
N ILE A 284 -20.74 8.97 -21.48
CA ILE A 284 -19.43 9.01 -20.79
C ILE A 284 -19.62 9.42 -19.33
N ASN A 285 -20.36 10.51 -19.07
CA ASN A 285 -20.58 10.98 -17.71
C ASN A 285 -21.32 9.93 -16.87
N GLU A 286 -22.35 9.29 -17.38
CA GLU A 286 -23.10 8.25 -16.67
C GLU A 286 -22.22 7.07 -16.27
N ILE A 287 -21.30 6.64 -17.13
CA ILE A 287 -20.36 5.53 -16.83
C ILE A 287 -19.30 5.99 -15.82
N VAL A 288 -18.73 7.18 -16.00
CA VAL A 288 -17.67 7.71 -15.12
C VAL A 288 -18.21 8.04 -13.74
N GLU A 289 -19.40 8.66 -13.63
CA GLU A 289 -20.05 8.92 -12.34
C GLU A 289 -20.33 7.61 -11.59
N LYS A 290 -20.78 6.58 -12.31
CA LYS A 290 -21.01 5.27 -11.71
C LYS A 290 -19.70 4.61 -11.27
N LEU A 291 -18.65 4.67 -12.09
CA LEU A 291 -17.32 4.17 -11.72
C LEU A 291 -16.79 4.89 -10.47
N ASP A 292 -16.94 6.21 -10.39
CA ASP A 292 -16.53 6.99 -9.22
C ASP A 292 -17.29 6.56 -7.96
N GLU A 293 -18.60 6.33 -8.06
CA GLU A 293 -19.45 5.83 -6.94
C GLU A 293 -19.03 4.45 -6.44
N PHE A 294 -18.61 3.54 -7.33
CA PHE A 294 -18.20 2.18 -6.99
C PHE A 294 -16.67 2.03 -6.77
N THR A 295 -15.94 3.14 -6.74
CA THR A 295 -14.50 3.14 -6.52
C THR A 295 -14.16 3.64 -5.13
N ASP A 296 -13.54 2.76 -4.34
CA ASP A 296 -13.02 3.06 -3.02
C ASP A 296 -11.51 3.29 -3.06
N GLU A 297 -11.05 4.13 -2.17
CA GLU A 297 -9.65 4.46 -1.96
C GLU A 297 -9.21 3.93 -0.60
N GLU A 298 -8.10 3.21 -0.56
CA GLU A 298 -7.47 2.76 0.67
C GLU A 298 -6.12 3.51 0.83
N PRO A 299 -6.10 4.62 1.58
CA PRO A 299 -4.92 5.49 1.68
C PRO A 299 -3.99 5.17 2.84
N ASP A 300 -4.39 4.30 3.79
CA ASP A 300 -3.71 4.13 5.07
C ASP A 300 -2.65 3.02 5.04
N SER A 301 -2.53 2.31 3.93
CA SER A 301 -1.55 1.26 3.79
C SER A 301 -0.12 1.81 3.71
N VAL A 302 0.82 1.10 4.34
CA VAL A 302 2.25 1.43 4.32
C VAL A 302 3.06 0.40 3.52
N ASP A 303 2.50 -0.77 3.28
CA ASP A 303 3.09 -1.84 2.50
C ASP A 303 2.03 -2.76 1.88
N THR A 304 2.46 -3.82 1.18
CA THR A 304 1.52 -4.75 0.53
C THR A 304 0.69 -5.58 1.52
N VAL A 305 1.16 -5.81 2.74
CA VAL A 305 0.38 -6.50 3.78
C VAL A 305 -0.79 -5.62 4.19
N THR A 306 -0.51 -4.36 4.51
CA THR A 306 -1.53 -3.39 4.91
C THR A 306 -2.46 -3.03 3.76
N ASN A 307 -2.00 -3.07 2.49
CA ASN A 307 -2.90 -2.97 1.34
C ASN A 307 -4.05 -3.98 1.42
N PHE A 308 -3.78 -5.23 1.79
CA PHE A 308 -4.82 -6.24 1.95
C PHE A 308 -5.58 -6.09 3.25
N THR A 309 -4.90 -5.96 4.40
CA THR A 309 -5.59 -5.91 5.71
C THR A 309 -6.52 -4.73 5.85
N ASN A 310 -6.23 -3.60 5.18
CA ASN A 310 -7.08 -2.42 5.19
C ASN A 310 -8.20 -2.50 4.14
N SER A 311 -7.94 -3.12 2.97
CA SER A 311 -8.95 -3.23 1.91
C SER A 311 -10.01 -4.30 2.22
N ILE A 312 -9.64 -5.41 2.84
CA ILE A 312 -10.58 -6.50 3.14
C ILE A 312 -11.82 -6.02 3.93
N PRO A 313 -11.70 -5.24 5.02
CA PRO A 313 -12.85 -4.71 5.74
C PRO A 313 -13.80 -3.87 4.89
N MET A 314 -13.25 -3.09 3.95
CA MET A 314 -14.02 -2.26 3.00
C MET A 314 -14.78 -3.14 2.00
N ILE A 315 -14.12 -4.13 1.41
CA ILE A 315 -14.70 -5.07 0.46
C ILE A 315 -15.86 -5.84 1.11
N LEU A 316 -15.64 -6.37 2.31
CA LEU A 316 -16.66 -7.10 3.06
C LEU A 316 -17.84 -6.19 3.45
N ALA A 317 -17.57 -4.92 3.83
CA ALA A 317 -18.61 -3.96 4.15
C ALA A 317 -19.51 -3.67 2.93
N ASN A 318 -18.90 -3.40 1.78
CA ASN A 318 -19.65 -3.12 0.55
C ASN A 318 -20.48 -4.32 0.11
N LYS A 319 -19.96 -5.55 0.25
CA LYS A 319 -20.73 -6.76 -0.05
C LYS A 319 -21.94 -6.88 0.87
N LEU A 320 -21.80 -6.69 2.16
CA LEU A 320 -22.93 -6.73 3.10
C LEU A 320 -24.00 -5.67 2.78
N VAL A 321 -23.57 -4.45 2.45
CA VAL A 321 -24.51 -3.38 2.06
C VAL A 321 -25.25 -3.76 0.77
N LYS A 322 -24.57 -4.33 -0.24
CA LYS A 322 -25.19 -4.86 -1.46
C LYS A 322 -26.16 -5.99 -1.17
N ASP A 323 -25.88 -6.82 -0.18
CA ASP A 323 -26.76 -7.92 0.26
C ASP A 323 -27.92 -7.43 1.14
N GLY A 324 -28.06 -6.10 1.34
CA GLY A 324 -29.20 -5.46 2.00
C GLY A 324 -29.04 -5.15 3.49
N TYR A 325 -27.84 -5.29 4.04
CA TYR A 325 -27.57 -4.85 5.42
C TYR A 325 -27.52 -3.32 5.51
N ASN A 326 -27.88 -2.78 6.66
CA ASN A 326 -27.81 -1.34 6.90
C ASN A 326 -26.36 -0.86 6.95
N ALA A 327 -26.02 0.20 6.21
CA ALA A 327 -24.65 0.70 6.08
C ALA A 327 -24.06 1.17 7.42
N ASP A 328 -24.88 1.85 8.27
CA ASP A 328 -24.43 2.32 9.59
C ASP A 328 -24.11 1.15 10.53
N GLU A 329 -24.95 0.10 10.51
CA GLU A 329 -24.69 -1.12 11.29
C GLU A 329 -23.44 -1.84 10.80
N VAL A 330 -23.24 -1.97 9.48
CA VAL A 330 -22.07 -2.58 8.86
C VAL A 330 -20.80 -1.77 9.22
N GLY A 331 -20.89 -0.45 9.25
CA GLY A 331 -19.78 0.43 9.64
C GLY A 331 -19.27 0.18 11.07
N LEU A 332 -20.17 -0.25 11.97
CA LEU A 332 -19.81 -0.57 13.36
C LEU A 332 -19.31 -2.01 13.58
N MET A 333 -19.42 -2.87 12.58
CA MET A 333 -18.98 -4.28 12.68
C MET A 333 -17.47 -4.41 12.59
N SER A 334 -16.90 -5.31 13.42
CA SER A 334 -15.51 -5.73 13.24
C SER A 334 -15.31 -6.55 11.96
N THR A 335 -14.07 -6.65 11.50
CA THR A 335 -13.74 -7.47 10.31
C THR A 335 -14.15 -8.94 10.51
N GLU A 336 -13.95 -9.50 11.70
CA GLU A 336 -14.37 -10.86 12.01
C GLU A 336 -15.90 -11.03 11.94
N GLN A 337 -16.67 -10.04 12.39
CA GLN A 337 -18.13 -10.09 12.29
C GLN A 337 -18.58 -10.08 10.82
N LYS A 338 -17.97 -9.22 10.00
CA LYS A 338 -18.23 -9.17 8.55
C LYS A 338 -17.87 -10.49 7.87
N MET A 339 -16.69 -11.04 8.15
CA MET A 339 -16.24 -12.35 7.63
C MET A 339 -17.21 -13.47 8.02
N LYS A 340 -17.68 -13.49 9.26
CA LYS A 340 -18.62 -14.51 9.73
C LYS A 340 -19.99 -14.43 9.01
N LEU A 341 -20.47 -13.23 8.75
CA LEU A 341 -21.74 -13.06 8.02
C LEU A 341 -21.65 -13.50 6.56
N LEU A 342 -20.47 -13.35 5.95
CA LEU A 342 -20.22 -13.70 4.55
C LEU A 342 -19.55 -15.08 4.38
N ALA A 343 -19.40 -15.89 5.45
CA ALA A 343 -18.66 -17.15 5.38
C ALA A 343 -19.22 -18.15 4.37
N ASP A 344 -20.55 -18.14 4.16
CA ASP A 344 -21.23 -19.01 3.21
C ASP A 344 -21.45 -18.35 1.82
N SER A 345 -21.01 -17.10 1.66
CA SER A 345 -21.12 -16.36 0.40
C SER A 345 -19.84 -16.52 -0.41
N GLU A 346 -19.92 -17.10 -1.60
CA GLU A 346 -18.80 -17.12 -2.52
C GLU A 346 -18.57 -15.70 -3.08
N MET A 347 -17.33 -15.22 -3.07
CA MET A 347 -16.94 -13.91 -3.59
C MET A 347 -15.83 -14.06 -4.63
N THR A 348 -15.83 -13.20 -5.64
CA THR A 348 -14.83 -13.20 -6.69
C THR A 348 -14.02 -11.89 -6.65
N ALA A 349 -12.70 -11.99 -6.50
CA ALA A 349 -11.79 -10.87 -6.55
C ALA A 349 -10.83 -10.98 -7.74
N VAL A 350 -10.76 -9.93 -8.54
CA VAL A 350 -9.76 -9.75 -9.59
C VAL A 350 -8.69 -8.80 -9.06
N ILE A 351 -7.43 -9.22 -9.04
CA ILE A 351 -6.32 -8.47 -8.44
C ILE A 351 -5.32 -8.12 -9.53
N VAL A 352 -5.04 -6.82 -9.67
CA VAL A 352 -4.15 -6.28 -10.69
C VAL A 352 -2.86 -5.79 -10.03
N ALA A 353 -1.73 -6.21 -10.55
CA ALA A 353 -0.42 -5.73 -10.18
C ALA A 353 0.57 -5.86 -11.35
N ASP A 354 1.69 -5.14 -11.30
CA ASP A 354 2.74 -5.29 -12.30
C ASP A 354 3.49 -6.62 -12.18
N THR A 355 4.14 -7.03 -13.28
CA THR A 355 4.85 -8.29 -13.41
C THR A 355 5.85 -8.55 -12.26
N ALA A 356 6.57 -7.54 -11.81
CA ALA A 356 7.59 -7.72 -10.77
C ALA A 356 6.97 -7.92 -9.39
N HIS A 357 5.85 -7.26 -9.12
CA HIS A 357 5.15 -7.28 -7.83
C HIS A 357 4.21 -8.48 -7.70
N MET A 358 3.66 -8.95 -8.81
CA MET A 358 2.61 -9.96 -8.83
C MET A 358 2.91 -11.23 -8.01
N PRO A 359 4.11 -11.83 -8.06
CA PRO A 359 4.36 -13.04 -7.29
C PRO A 359 4.15 -12.85 -5.77
N ARG A 360 4.61 -11.72 -5.21
CA ARG A 360 4.41 -11.39 -3.80
C ARG A 360 2.95 -11.08 -3.50
N VAL A 361 2.27 -10.37 -4.40
CA VAL A 361 0.84 -10.05 -4.29
C VAL A 361 0.00 -11.33 -4.26
N MET A 362 0.27 -12.31 -5.14
CA MET A 362 -0.40 -13.60 -5.16
C MET A 362 -0.31 -14.31 -3.82
N TRP A 363 0.90 -14.40 -3.26
CA TRP A 363 1.11 -15.08 -1.98
C TRP A 363 0.39 -14.35 -0.83
N LEU A 364 0.51 -13.02 -0.76
CA LEU A 364 -0.14 -12.24 0.29
C LEU A 364 -1.66 -12.28 0.20
N ALA A 365 -2.21 -12.18 -1.01
CA ALA A 365 -3.65 -12.31 -1.21
C ALA A 365 -4.15 -13.69 -0.80
N ASP A 366 -3.48 -14.77 -1.24
CA ASP A 366 -3.86 -16.12 -0.83
C ASP A 366 -3.70 -16.33 0.68
N TYR A 367 -2.72 -15.67 1.31
CA TYR A 367 -2.52 -15.75 2.74
C TYR A 367 -3.60 -15.00 3.54
N LEU A 368 -3.99 -13.78 3.11
CA LEU A 368 -4.80 -12.84 3.88
C LEU A 368 -6.27 -12.80 3.48
N MET A 369 -6.60 -13.03 2.20
CA MET A 369 -7.99 -13.01 1.75
C MET A 369 -8.78 -14.18 2.35
N PRO A 370 -10.02 -13.96 2.81
CA PRO A 370 -10.89 -15.03 3.33
C PRO A 370 -11.04 -16.20 2.35
N ASP A 371 -11.21 -17.42 2.90
CA ASP A 371 -11.21 -18.65 2.09
C ASP A 371 -12.38 -18.76 1.11
N ASN A 372 -13.45 -18.00 1.32
CA ASN A 372 -14.62 -17.93 0.43
C ASN A 372 -14.40 -17.04 -0.83
N PHE A 373 -13.18 -16.49 -1.02
CA PHE A 373 -12.86 -15.74 -2.24
C PHE A 373 -12.26 -16.65 -3.33
N LYS A 374 -12.80 -16.54 -4.54
CA LYS A 374 -12.11 -16.94 -5.77
C LYS A 374 -11.15 -15.81 -6.17
N LEU A 375 -9.90 -16.14 -6.42
CA LEU A 375 -8.85 -15.15 -6.73
C LEU A 375 -8.38 -15.30 -8.17
N THR A 376 -8.48 -14.20 -8.91
CA THR A 376 -7.89 -14.07 -10.25
C THR A 376 -6.87 -12.95 -10.25
N PHE A 377 -5.65 -13.25 -10.65
CA PHE A 377 -4.52 -12.33 -10.71
C PHE A 377 -4.20 -11.99 -12.15
N ILE A 378 -4.13 -10.71 -12.47
CA ILE A 378 -3.87 -10.21 -13.82
C ILE A 378 -2.66 -9.29 -13.79
N GLU A 379 -1.61 -9.66 -14.52
CA GLU A 379 -0.42 -8.81 -14.69
C GLU A 379 -0.71 -7.64 -15.63
N SER A 380 -0.35 -6.45 -15.20
CA SER A 380 -0.35 -5.27 -16.07
C SER A 380 0.95 -5.12 -16.87
N ARG A 381 0.85 -4.49 -18.03
CA ARG A 381 1.98 -4.20 -18.89
C ARG A 381 2.60 -2.84 -18.57
N THR A 382 3.75 -2.82 -17.93
CA THR A 382 4.39 -1.57 -17.48
C THR A 382 5.15 -0.79 -18.55
N GLY A 383 5.46 -1.41 -19.69
CA GLY A 383 6.35 -0.83 -20.72
C GLY A 383 7.83 -0.72 -20.30
N LEU A 384 8.19 -1.22 -19.11
CA LEU A 384 9.58 -1.27 -18.66
C LEU A 384 10.40 -2.29 -19.47
N SER A 385 11.71 -2.04 -19.61
CA SER A 385 12.62 -3.00 -20.22
C SER A 385 12.79 -4.25 -19.33
N GLU A 386 13.13 -5.39 -19.92
CA GLU A 386 13.40 -6.63 -19.18
C GLU A 386 14.44 -6.44 -18.07
N ASP A 387 15.51 -5.67 -18.32
CA ASP A 387 16.53 -5.36 -17.31
C ASP A 387 15.95 -4.60 -16.11
N MET A 388 15.03 -3.68 -16.35
CA MET A 388 14.36 -2.93 -15.27
C MET A 388 13.38 -3.82 -14.50
N LEU A 389 12.62 -4.65 -15.22
CA LEU A 389 11.72 -5.63 -14.63
C LEU A 389 12.50 -6.63 -13.76
N GLN A 390 13.62 -7.16 -14.26
CA GLN A 390 14.44 -8.10 -13.48
C GLN A 390 14.97 -7.45 -12.19
N LYS A 391 15.51 -6.23 -12.24
CA LYS A 391 15.96 -5.50 -11.05
C LYS A 391 14.82 -5.26 -10.06
N SER A 392 13.62 -4.96 -10.57
CA SER A 392 12.43 -4.80 -9.76
C SER A 392 12.03 -6.12 -9.09
N MET A 393 12.05 -7.23 -9.82
CA MET A 393 11.78 -8.58 -9.29
C MET A 393 12.80 -9.01 -8.23
N GLU A 394 14.10 -8.75 -8.44
CA GLU A 394 15.14 -9.03 -7.45
C GLU A 394 14.90 -8.27 -6.13
N ARG A 395 14.38 -7.04 -6.20
CA ARG A 395 13.97 -6.28 -5.02
C ARG A 395 12.76 -6.92 -4.36
N GLU A 396 11.76 -7.31 -5.15
CA GLU A 396 10.56 -7.96 -4.67
C GLU A 396 10.85 -9.32 -4.03
N GLU A 397 11.73 -10.13 -4.63
CA GLU A 397 12.13 -11.42 -4.06
C GLU A 397 12.78 -11.26 -2.69
N ARG A 398 13.63 -10.24 -2.52
CA ARG A 398 14.22 -9.94 -1.20
C ARG A 398 13.12 -9.55 -0.20
N SER A 399 12.22 -8.67 -0.59
CA SER A 399 11.09 -8.23 0.25
C SER A 399 10.16 -9.39 0.57
N PHE A 400 9.89 -10.27 -0.39
CA PHE A 400 9.09 -11.48 -0.20
C PHE A 400 9.72 -12.43 0.82
N GLY A 401 11.02 -12.70 0.71
CA GLY A 401 11.72 -13.57 1.64
C GLY A 401 11.63 -13.08 3.09
N LEU A 402 11.77 -11.77 3.30
CA LEU A 402 11.66 -11.12 4.61
C LEU A 402 10.21 -11.13 5.12
N GLY A 403 9.28 -10.62 4.32
CA GLY A 403 7.87 -10.49 4.69
C GLY A 403 7.18 -11.83 4.90
N SER A 404 7.43 -12.83 4.03
CA SER A 404 6.84 -14.16 4.19
C SER A 404 7.31 -14.87 5.47
N ASN A 405 8.60 -14.73 5.80
CA ASN A 405 9.11 -15.33 7.03
C ASN A 405 8.53 -14.64 8.27
N TRP A 406 8.35 -13.34 8.22
CA TRP A 406 7.74 -12.58 9.30
C TRP A 406 6.28 -12.98 9.52
N LEU A 407 5.47 -13.05 8.45
CA LEU A 407 4.08 -13.48 8.54
C LEU A 407 3.94 -14.92 9.04
N LEU A 408 4.71 -15.86 8.47
CA LEU A 408 4.62 -17.27 8.84
C LEU A 408 5.16 -17.57 10.24
N ASN A 409 6.23 -16.91 10.67
CA ASN A 409 6.92 -17.28 11.92
C ASN A 409 6.60 -16.34 13.08
N GLN A 410 6.23 -15.09 12.84
CA GLN A 410 5.99 -14.10 13.87
C GLN A 410 4.50 -13.89 14.15
N MET A 411 3.68 -13.85 13.12
CA MET A 411 2.24 -13.66 13.29
C MET A 411 1.48 -14.96 13.50
N GLY A 412 1.81 -16.03 12.75
CA GLY A 412 1.21 -17.35 12.88
C GLY A 412 -0.32 -17.36 12.72
N THR A 413 -0.88 -16.39 11.98
CA THR A 413 -2.32 -16.26 11.81
C THR A 413 -2.64 -15.72 10.43
N ARG A 414 -3.75 -16.18 9.87
CA ARG A 414 -4.32 -15.70 8.59
C ARG A 414 -5.45 -14.70 8.77
N ASN A 415 -5.88 -14.47 10.00
CA ASN A 415 -6.97 -13.54 10.24
C ASN A 415 -6.51 -12.12 9.84
N PRO A 416 -7.09 -11.50 8.78
CA PRO A 416 -6.63 -10.21 8.27
C PRO A 416 -6.75 -9.09 9.31
N ALA A 417 -7.77 -9.13 10.18
CA ALA A 417 -7.91 -8.16 11.26
C ALA A 417 -6.75 -8.27 12.25
N ARG A 418 -6.37 -9.50 12.64
CA ARG A 418 -5.26 -9.72 13.57
C ARG A 418 -3.91 -9.39 12.93
N VAL A 419 -3.73 -9.72 11.66
CA VAL A 419 -2.51 -9.36 10.91
C VAL A 419 -2.41 -7.85 10.77
N GLY A 420 -3.51 -7.15 10.47
CA GLY A 420 -3.55 -5.68 10.41
C GLY A 420 -3.17 -5.04 11.75
N GLU A 421 -3.78 -5.48 12.85
CA GLU A 421 -3.46 -5.02 14.20
C GLU A 421 -1.98 -5.22 14.56
N LEU A 422 -1.41 -6.37 14.21
CA LEU A 422 0.01 -6.65 14.45
C LEU A 422 0.93 -5.85 13.53
N ALA A 423 0.53 -5.60 12.28
CA ALA A 423 1.25 -4.74 11.35
C ALA A 423 1.25 -3.29 11.83
N ASP A 424 0.10 -2.76 12.23
CA ASP A 424 -0.02 -1.42 12.80
C ASP A 424 0.84 -1.26 14.06
N ASN A 425 0.82 -2.25 14.95
CA ASN A 425 1.70 -2.26 16.11
C ASN A 425 3.20 -2.30 15.75
N ALA A 426 3.57 -3.02 14.68
CA ALA A 426 4.95 -3.08 14.22
C ALA A 426 5.42 -1.76 13.59
N TYR A 427 4.52 -1.05 12.88
CA TYR A 427 4.85 0.23 12.23
C TYR A 427 4.71 1.44 13.16
N TRP A 428 3.71 1.43 14.05
CA TRP A 428 3.30 2.60 14.83
C TRP A 428 3.29 2.36 16.34
N GLY A 429 3.46 1.12 16.79
CA GLY A 429 3.33 0.71 18.18
C GLY A 429 4.63 0.69 18.98
N LYS A 430 4.51 0.23 20.25
CA LYS A 430 5.60 0.09 21.24
C LYS A 430 6.73 -0.83 20.77
N ASP A 431 6.43 -1.78 19.90
CA ASP A 431 7.36 -2.78 19.39
C ASP A 431 7.86 -2.44 17.96
N SER A 432 7.87 -1.14 17.59
CA SER A 432 8.43 -0.71 16.30
C SER A 432 9.93 -1.08 16.25
N VAL A 433 10.18 -2.32 15.90
CA VAL A 433 11.52 -2.86 15.71
C VAL A 433 12.12 -2.12 14.53
N SER A 434 13.21 -1.41 14.72
CA SER A 434 13.89 -0.71 13.62
C SER A 434 14.24 -1.71 12.51
N ASN A 435 14.24 -1.26 11.25
CA ASN A 435 14.71 -2.11 10.14
C ASN A 435 16.10 -2.73 10.41
N ASP A 436 16.93 -2.09 11.21
CA ASP A 436 18.23 -2.60 11.62
C ASP A 436 18.13 -3.78 12.60
N GLU A 437 17.17 -3.79 13.52
CA GLU A 437 16.92 -4.93 14.41
C GLU A 437 16.30 -6.09 13.68
N ILE A 438 15.38 -5.83 12.74
CA ILE A 438 14.86 -6.86 11.84
C ILE A 438 16.00 -7.47 11.05
N ASN A 439 16.85 -6.66 10.44
CA ASN A 439 18.04 -7.11 9.71
C ASN A 439 19.05 -7.84 10.61
N LYS A 440 19.21 -7.41 11.86
CA LYS A 440 20.09 -8.06 12.84
C LYS A 440 19.56 -9.43 13.23
N LYS A 441 18.28 -9.57 13.57
CA LYS A 441 17.65 -10.85 13.89
C LYS A 441 17.67 -11.83 12.72
N ILE A 442 17.52 -11.34 11.48
CA ILE A 442 17.63 -12.15 10.27
C ILE A 442 19.05 -12.64 10.04
N ASN A 443 20.05 -11.80 10.27
CA ASN A 443 21.45 -12.19 10.14
C ASN A 443 21.89 -13.19 11.22
N GLU A 444 21.34 -13.10 12.43
CA GLU A 444 21.57 -14.06 13.52
C GLU A 444 20.95 -15.44 13.22
N GLN A 445 19.80 -15.50 12.53
CA GLN A 445 19.19 -16.75 12.10
C GLN A 445 19.89 -17.44 10.92
N LYS A 446 20.71 -16.71 10.14
CA LYS A 446 21.52 -17.29 9.05
C LYS A 446 22.80 -17.97 9.50
N VAL A 447 23.19 -17.80 10.77
CA VAL A 447 24.45 -18.33 11.33
C VAL A 447 24.21 -19.62 12.14
N ASN A 448 22.99 -20.01 12.35
CA ASN A 448 22.56 -21.27 12.95
C ASN A 448 21.85 -22.16 11.92
#